data_422f09f1ad94530db8ab64ff376de385
#
_entry.id   422f09f1ad94530db8ab64ff376de385
#
_cell.length_a   1.000
_cell.length_b   1.000
_cell.length_c   1.000
_cell.angle_alpha   90.00
_cell.angle_beta   90.00
_cell.angle_gamma   90.00
#
_symmetry.space_group_name_H-M   'P 1'
#
loop_
_entity.id
_entity.type
_entity.pdbx_description
1 polymer ?
#
loop_
_entity_poly.entity_id
_entity_poly.type
_entity_poly.pdbx_seq_one_letter_code
_entity_poly.pdbx_strand_id
1 'polypeptide(L)'
;MRGKRELPRKRPPILLFVLIFAAGFLAGTLFWHFHPPGASVPSGGTVTLPEGTAGTDVSSEPESPPAPPQDEEPSAEPTPFVISFLGDCTLTSSHHTNHFEKLVGDDYAYPFSNVAEILLADDLTLANLECSFSPSRLESDSEYAFCGDPKYVQSLVLGGVEAVTLSNNHTRDFGDAGLRDTEAALAEYGVAGIPGNQEQCFELRHGNGDTLRLGAYVHPFNGSAKQMEDGCKRLKDEGADIIVAFMHAGAEKTYVPTKRQSALAHAAVKGGADVVVGTHPHVLQPIEAYQGSVILYSIGNFCFGGNRNPSDKDTVIAQLTVSGTGGDRSWEMSYIPCCVSSVSNRNDYRPTPYPPDTAAYRRCFQKLDGTFRPPVPKPEEETAPLPPEPTLDAEPLSPLPDGGVICDPPAKPEE
;
A
#
# COMPACT_ATOMS: atom_id res chain seq x y z
N MET A 1 -7.94 42.15 -27.92
CA MET A 1 -7.07 42.33 -26.77
C MET A 1 -7.94 42.57 -25.53
N ARG A 2 -8.15 41.56 -24.72
CA ARG A 2 -8.74 41.71 -23.38
C ARG A 2 -7.91 40.81 -22.45
N GLY A 3 -7.19 41.44 -21.54
CA GLY A 3 -6.28 40.84 -20.59
C GLY A 3 -7.02 40.00 -19.56
N LYS A 4 -6.54 38.77 -19.34
CA LYS A 4 -6.95 37.91 -18.22
C LYS A 4 -6.28 38.46 -16.95
N ARG A 5 -7.08 38.85 -15.97
CA ARG A 5 -6.62 39.15 -14.60
C ARG A 5 -6.42 37.81 -13.86
N GLU A 6 -5.19 37.58 -13.45
CA GLU A 6 -4.86 36.52 -12.47
C GLU A 6 -5.35 36.94 -11.08
N LEU A 7 -6.04 36.04 -10.40
CA LEU A 7 -6.44 36.20 -9.01
C LEU A 7 -5.31 35.66 -8.10
N PRO A 8 -4.94 36.37 -7.03
CA PRO A 8 -3.89 35.91 -6.14
C PRO A 8 -4.35 34.75 -5.28
N ARG A 9 -3.57 33.66 -5.27
CA ARG A 9 -3.73 32.52 -4.35
C ARG A 9 -3.46 32.96 -2.92
N LYS A 10 -4.47 32.98 -2.07
CA LYS A 10 -4.33 33.12 -0.62
C LYS A 10 -3.95 31.76 -0.03
N ARG A 11 -2.76 31.67 0.54
CA ARG A 11 -2.37 30.56 1.42
C ARG A 11 -3.09 30.74 2.77
N PRO A 12 -3.66 29.70 3.39
CA PRO A 12 -4.16 29.79 4.76
C PRO A 12 -2.99 29.89 5.75
N PRO A 13 -3.16 30.54 6.91
CA PRO A 13 -2.09 30.72 7.89
C PRO A 13 -1.88 29.42 8.70
N ILE A 14 -0.65 28.92 8.64
CA ILE A 14 -0.13 27.73 9.37
C ILE A 14 0.10 28.01 10.88
N LEU A 15 -0.61 28.93 11.49
CA LEU A 15 -0.25 29.37 12.85
C LEU A 15 -1.22 29.04 13.99
N LEU A 16 -2.13 28.06 13.86
CA LEU A 16 -3.06 27.76 14.94
C LEU A 16 -3.15 26.27 15.37
N PHE A 17 -2.31 25.37 14.87
CA PHE A 17 -2.39 23.95 15.24
C PHE A 17 -1.25 23.40 16.11
N VAL A 18 -0.26 24.22 16.47
CA VAL A 18 0.94 23.77 17.21
C VAL A 18 0.73 23.69 18.74
N LEU A 19 -0.36 24.17 19.30
CA LEU A 19 -0.54 24.25 20.77
C LEU A 19 -1.40 23.14 21.40
N ILE A 20 -1.97 22.21 20.64
CA ILE A 20 -2.79 21.10 21.19
C ILE A 20 -2.00 19.78 21.23
N PHE A 21 -0.92 19.63 20.48
CA PHE A 21 -0.13 18.39 20.42
C PHE A 21 0.88 18.17 21.57
N ALA A 22 1.21 19.20 22.36
CA ALA A 22 2.18 19.05 23.47
C ALA A 22 1.63 18.34 24.72
N ALA A 23 0.34 18.15 24.85
CA ALA A 23 -0.27 17.52 26.02
C ALA A 23 -0.54 16.00 25.87
N GLY A 24 -0.56 15.48 24.64
CA GLY A 24 -0.80 14.05 24.34
C GLY A 24 0.45 13.18 24.38
N PHE A 25 1.62 13.76 24.08
CA PHE A 25 2.88 13.01 23.95
C PHE A 25 3.55 12.65 25.29
N LEU A 26 3.16 13.28 26.40
CA LEU A 26 3.72 13.01 27.72
C LEU A 26 3.07 11.84 28.48
N ALA A 27 1.98 11.28 27.97
CA ALA A 27 1.28 10.15 28.61
C ALA A 27 1.65 8.78 27.99
N GLY A 28 2.23 8.74 26.79
CA GLY A 28 2.58 7.50 26.05
C GLY A 28 3.96 6.92 26.39
N THR A 29 4.90 7.74 26.87
CA THR A 29 6.30 7.31 27.08
C THR A 29 6.57 6.65 28.45
N LEU A 30 5.56 6.50 29.30
CA LEU A 30 5.74 5.94 30.66
C LEU A 30 5.38 4.44 30.77
N PHE A 31 5.02 3.76 29.70
CA PHE A 31 4.54 2.37 29.77
C PHE A 31 5.52 1.31 29.23
N TRP A 32 6.72 1.67 28.75
CA TRP A 32 7.66 0.70 28.14
C TRP A 32 8.98 0.51 28.90
N HIS A 33 9.00 0.71 30.21
CA HIS A 33 10.22 0.56 31.02
C HIS A 33 10.13 -0.55 32.05
N PHE A 34 9.58 -1.73 31.76
CA PHE A 34 9.76 -2.91 32.63
C PHE A 34 9.83 -4.20 31.82
N HIS A 35 11.01 -4.81 31.92
CA HIS A 35 11.47 -6.19 31.72
C HIS A 35 12.34 -6.47 30.49
N PRO A 36 13.64 -6.64 30.70
CA PRO A 36 14.46 -7.55 29.90
C PRO A 36 14.77 -8.82 30.68
N PRO A 37 14.84 -10.01 30.07
CA PRO A 37 15.44 -11.17 30.67
C PRO A 37 16.96 -11.14 30.50
N GLY A 38 17.68 -11.47 31.58
CA GLY A 38 19.10 -11.39 31.72
C GLY A 38 19.91 -12.43 30.93
N ALA A 39 21.15 -12.07 30.65
CA ALA A 39 22.25 -13.00 30.43
C ALA A 39 23.53 -12.45 31.06
N SER A 40 24.22 -13.32 31.71
CA SER A 40 25.34 -13.18 32.64
C SER A 40 26.67 -12.79 31.98
N VAL A 41 27.41 -11.96 32.70
CA VAL A 41 28.81 -11.59 32.45
C VAL A 41 29.76 -12.58 33.18
N PRO A 42 30.95 -12.87 32.69
CA PRO A 42 32.07 -13.23 33.52
C PRO A 42 33.13 -12.13 33.59
N SER A 43 33.58 -11.92 34.82
CA SER A 43 34.59 -11.00 35.31
C SER A 43 36.02 -11.48 35.03
N GLY A 44 36.96 -10.54 34.98
CA GLY A 44 38.28 -10.74 35.51
C GLY A 44 39.45 -10.36 34.62
N GLY A 45 40.30 -9.45 35.11
CA GLY A 45 41.65 -9.26 34.57
C GLY A 45 42.27 -7.89 34.85
N THR A 46 42.77 -7.69 36.08
CA THR A 46 43.67 -6.61 36.48
C THR A 46 45.07 -6.89 35.97
N VAL A 47 45.74 -5.92 35.34
CA VAL A 47 47.22 -5.91 35.25
C VAL A 47 47.77 -4.50 35.44
N THR A 48 48.76 -4.43 36.29
CA THR A 48 49.52 -3.35 36.88
C THR A 48 50.49 -2.63 35.93
N LEU A 49 50.77 -1.37 36.29
CA LEU A 49 51.85 -0.49 35.80
C LEU A 49 53.26 -1.01 36.10
N PRO A 50 54.28 -0.45 35.47
CA PRO A 50 55.41 0.07 36.23
C PRO A 50 55.84 1.49 35.88
N GLU A 51 56.46 2.09 36.94
CA GLU A 51 57.00 3.42 37.03
C GLU A 51 58.39 3.61 36.35
N GLY A 52 58.74 4.88 36.19
CA GLY A 52 60.13 5.40 36.20
C GLY A 52 60.51 6.18 34.94
N THR A 53 61.15 7.33 34.91
CA THR A 53 61.87 8.21 35.79
C THR A 53 62.21 9.51 35.03
N ALA A 54 62.14 10.65 35.75
CA ALA A 54 63.00 11.84 35.69
C ALA A 54 63.40 12.59 34.42
N GLY A 55 63.00 13.84 34.34
CA GLY A 55 63.84 15.03 34.39
C GLY A 55 64.17 15.74 33.09
N THR A 56 63.72 16.97 32.92
CA THR A 56 64.54 18.21 32.87
C THR A 56 63.69 19.44 32.58
N ASP A 57 64.00 20.51 33.31
CA ASP A 57 63.52 21.90 33.22
C ASP A 57 63.55 22.49 31.82
N VAL A 58 62.45 23.21 31.39
CA VAL A 58 62.53 24.42 30.55
C VAL A 58 61.31 25.30 30.84
N SER A 59 61.59 26.57 31.12
CA SER A 59 60.82 27.76 31.35
C SER A 59 59.45 27.88 30.63
N SER A 60 58.42 28.16 31.40
CA SER A 60 57.04 28.41 30.97
C SER A 60 56.71 29.88 30.87
N GLU A 61 56.26 30.34 29.69
CA GLU A 61 55.34 31.45 29.53
C GLU A 61 53.93 31.05 29.99
N PRO A 62 53.09 31.96 30.53
CA PRO A 62 51.77 31.57 31.01
C PRO A 62 50.81 31.40 29.80
N GLU A 63 50.39 30.18 29.57
CA GLU A 63 49.28 29.81 28.69
C GLU A 63 47.98 30.47 29.21
N SER A 64 47.23 31.11 28.27
CA SER A 64 45.87 31.53 28.51
C SER A 64 44.96 30.37 28.88
N PRO A 65 43.99 30.54 29.79
CA PRO A 65 43.11 29.44 30.19
C PRO A 65 42.33 28.93 28.97
N PRO A 66 42.13 27.60 28.85
CA PRO A 66 41.35 27.02 27.78
C PRO A 66 39.91 27.59 27.82
N ALA A 67 39.39 27.90 26.64
CA ALA A 67 37.98 28.27 26.47
C ALA A 67 37.08 27.18 27.11
N PRO A 68 35.99 27.57 27.79
CA PRO A 68 35.03 26.57 28.27
C PRO A 68 34.58 25.66 27.13
N PRO A 69 34.37 24.36 27.38
CA PRO A 69 33.80 23.47 26.36
C PRO A 69 32.50 24.12 25.89
N GLN A 70 32.40 24.31 24.59
CA GLN A 70 31.11 24.64 23.96
C GLN A 70 30.24 23.41 24.25
N ASP A 71 29.16 23.61 25.01
CA ASP A 71 28.09 22.62 25.09
C ASP A 71 27.62 22.37 23.65
N GLU A 72 28.03 21.24 23.07
CA GLU A 72 27.43 20.73 21.84
C GLU A 72 25.95 20.52 22.18
N GLU A 73 25.08 21.37 21.63
CA GLU A 73 23.64 21.09 21.68
C GLU A 73 23.44 19.64 21.21
N PRO A 74 22.69 18.82 21.94
CA PRO A 74 22.46 17.47 21.52
C PRO A 74 21.88 17.51 20.10
N SER A 75 22.58 16.94 19.13
CA SER A 75 22.09 16.85 17.76
C SER A 75 20.75 16.15 17.84
N ALA A 76 19.68 16.83 17.41
CA ALA A 76 18.36 16.21 17.37
C ALA A 76 18.46 14.90 16.61
N GLU A 77 17.97 13.82 17.20
CA GLU A 77 17.93 12.53 16.52
C GLU A 77 17.21 12.69 15.18
N PRO A 78 17.71 12.09 14.08
CA PRO A 78 17.07 12.22 12.78
C PRO A 78 15.63 11.71 12.85
N THR A 79 14.68 12.50 12.37
CA THR A 79 13.28 12.12 12.27
C THR A 79 13.15 10.96 11.27
N PRO A 80 12.54 9.83 11.65
CA PRO A 80 12.39 8.72 10.73
C PRO A 80 11.41 9.05 9.59
N PHE A 81 11.65 8.51 8.40
CA PHE A 81 10.67 8.50 7.31
C PHE A 81 9.63 7.42 7.54
N VAL A 82 8.35 7.75 7.35
CA VAL A 82 7.22 6.82 7.48
C VAL A 82 6.52 6.68 6.15
N ILE A 83 6.41 5.45 5.65
CA ILE A 83 5.75 5.14 4.39
C ILE A 83 4.60 4.17 4.66
N SER A 84 3.39 4.51 4.25
CA SER A 84 2.20 3.66 4.43
C SER A 84 1.82 2.91 3.16
N PHE A 85 1.39 1.67 3.31
CA PHE A 85 0.86 0.83 2.24
C PHE A 85 -0.57 0.44 2.54
N LEU A 86 -1.45 0.63 1.57
CA LEU A 86 -2.88 0.31 1.64
C LEU A 86 -3.22 -0.78 0.63
N GLY A 87 -4.19 -1.61 0.98
CA GLY A 87 -4.72 -2.67 0.12
C GLY A 87 -5.55 -2.16 -1.06
N ASP A 88 -6.47 -3.01 -1.52
CA ASP A 88 -7.28 -2.75 -2.70
C ASP A 88 -8.26 -1.59 -2.45
N CYS A 89 -8.11 -0.52 -3.25
CA CYS A 89 -8.98 0.64 -3.27
C CYS A 89 -9.78 0.67 -4.56
N THR A 90 -11.11 0.55 -4.44
CA THR A 90 -12.08 0.67 -5.54
C THR A 90 -13.04 1.79 -5.20
N LEU A 91 -12.79 3.00 -5.73
CA LEU A 91 -13.52 4.22 -5.37
C LEU A 91 -14.76 4.42 -6.27
N THR A 92 -15.47 3.33 -6.48
CA THR A 92 -16.73 3.29 -7.26
C THR A 92 -17.46 1.99 -6.95
N SER A 93 -18.74 1.93 -7.29
CA SER A 93 -19.51 0.68 -7.31
C SER A 93 -19.19 -0.14 -8.58
N SER A 94 -19.64 -1.41 -8.64
CA SER A 94 -19.63 -2.14 -9.90
C SER A 94 -20.49 -1.41 -10.95
N HIS A 95 -20.17 -1.58 -12.22
CA HIS A 95 -20.74 -0.84 -13.35
C HIS A 95 -22.27 -0.79 -13.37
N HIS A 96 -22.95 -1.82 -12.88
CA HIS A 96 -24.41 -1.92 -12.83
C HIS A 96 -25.04 -1.44 -11.51
N THR A 97 -24.25 -0.90 -10.58
CA THR A 97 -24.71 -0.44 -9.28
C THR A 97 -24.22 0.98 -9.00
N ASN A 98 -24.64 1.56 -7.87
CA ASN A 98 -24.25 2.93 -7.51
C ASN A 98 -24.32 3.16 -5.98
N HIS A 99 -24.02 2.14 -5.22
CA HIS A 99 -24.18 2.24 -3.77
C HIS A 99 -23.02 3.00 -3.10
N PHE A 100 -21.81 2.97 -3.69
CA PHE A 100 -20.70 3.80 -3.28
C PHE A 100 -21.00 5.27 -3.55
N GLU A 101 -21.38 5.59 -4.77
CA GLU A 101 -21.69 6.94 -5.24
C GLU A 101 -22.87 7.56 -4.46
N LYS A 102 -23.88 6.76 -4.14
CA LYS A 102 -25.02 7.23 -3.31
C LYS A 102 -24.62 7.53 -1.87
N LEU A 103 -23.62 6.84 -1.35
CA LEU A 103 -23.20 7.04 0.03
C LEU A 103 -22.21 8.19 0.16
N VAL A 104 -21.23 8.24 -0.73
CA VAL A 104 -20.17 9.24 -0.74
C VAL A 104 -20.66 10.57 -1.31
N GLY A 105 -21.41 10.53 -2.43
CA GLY A 105 -21.89 11.74 -3.11
C GLY A 105 -20.74 12.67 -3.44
N ASP A 106 -20.84 13.93 -3.00
CA ASP A 106 -19.81 14.98 -3.17
C ASP A 106 -18.95 15.15 -1.91
N ASP A 107 -19.09 14.30 -0.90
CA ASP A 107 -18.21 14.28 0.28
C ASP A 107 -16.97 13.41 0.02
N TYR A 108 -16.05 13.92 -0.79
CA TYR A 108 -14.84 13.19 -1.18
C TYR A 108 -13.88 12.91 -0.01
N ALA A 109 -14.02 13.59 1.13
CA ALA A 109 -13.24 13.28 2.33
C ALA A 109 -13.76 12.04 3.07
N TYR A 110 -15.04 11.69 2.88
CA TYR A 110 -15.71 10.61 3.61
C TYR A 110 -14.96 9.27 3.57
N PRO A 111 -14.48 8.75 2.41
CA PRO A 111 -13.90 7.40 2.34
C PRO A 111 -12.68 7.19 3.24
N PHE A 112 -11.86 8.21 3.44
CA PHE A 112 -10.64 8.10 4.26
C PHE A 112 -10.74 8.83 5.61
N SER A 113 -11.90 9.40 5.96
CA SER A 113 -12.05 10.31 7.11
C SER A 113 -11.60 9.72 8.46
N ASN A 114 -11.68 8.40 8.67
CA ASN A 114 -11.27 7.77 9.92
C ASN A 114 -9.79 7.36 9.95
N VAL A 115 -9.06 7.51 8.85
CA VAL A 115 -7.63 7.16 8.71
C VAL A 115 -6.79 8.33 8.20
N ALA A 116 -7.40 9.41 7.72
CA ALA A 116 -6.70 10.55 7.14
C ALA A 116 -5.67 11.18 8.10
N GLU A 117 -5.94 11.22 9.40
CA GLU A 117 -4.98 11.74 10.39
C GLU A 117 -3.69 10.91 10.42
N ILE A 118 -3.79 9.59 10.21
CA ILE A 118 -2.64 8.68 10.16
C ILE A 118 -1.86 8.88 8.86
N LEU A 119 -2.57 8.93 7.73
CA LEU A 119 -1.96 8.97 6.39
C LEU A 119 -1.40 10.36 6.04
N LEU A 120 -2.01 11.44 6.55
CA LEU A 120 -1.49 12.81 6.38
C LEU A 120 -0.30 13.12 7.30
N ALA A 121 -0.01 12.24 8.25
CA ALA A 121 1.13 12.39 9.17
C ALA A 121 2.37 11.62 8.72
N ASP A 122 2.25 10.76 7.71
CA ASP A 122 3.38 10.06 7.11
C ASP A 122 4.04 10.88 5.98
N ASP A 123 5.09 10.34 5.37
CA ASP A 123 5.84 10.99 4.28
C ASP A 123 5.38 10.56 2.90
N LEU A 124 4.70 9.40 2.81
CA LEU A 124 4.21 8.85 1.54
C LEU A 124 3.25 7.69 1.79
N THR A 125 2.07 7.74 1.21
CA THR A 125 1.12 6.62 1.17
C THR A 125 0.95 6.07 -0.25
N LEU A 126 1.08 4.74 -0.40
CA LEU A 126 0.82 4.02 -1.65
C LEU A 126 -0.34 3.03 -1.47
N ALA A 127 -1.27 2.99 -2.46
CA ALA A 127 -2.41 2.08 -2.49
C ALA A 127 -2.47 1.28 -3.81
N ASN A 128 -3.17 0.15 -3.84
CA ASN A 128 -3.57 -0.45 -5.11
C ASN A 128 -4.90 0.14 -5.58
N LEU A 129 -4.92 0.84 -6.71
CA LEU A 129 -6.15 1.35 -7.31
C LEU A 129 -6.76 0.28 -8.22
N GLU A 130 -7.83 -0.34 -7.73
CA GLU A 130 -8.51 -1.46 -8.41
C GLU A 130 -9.81 -1.03 -9.08
N CYS A 131 -9.76 0.09 -9.79
CA CYS A 131 -10.82 0.59 -10.64
C CYS A 131 -10.25 1.53 -11.70
N SER A 132 -11.06 1.85 -12.71
CA SER A 132 -10.81 2.90 -13.68
C SER A 132 -11.56 4.18 -13.29
N PHE A 133 -11.08 5.32 -13.76
CA PHE A 133 -11.80 6.59 -13.76
C PHE A 133 -11.99 7.07 -15.18
N SER A 134 -13.20 7.51 -15.56
CA SER A 134 -13.44 8.13 -16.86
C SER A 134 -14.53 9.19 -16.76
N PRO A 135 -14.38 10.35 -17.45
CA PRO A 135 -15.42 11.36 -17.53
C PRO A 135 -16.60 10.91 -18.40
N SER A 136 -16.41 9.86 -19.19
CA SER A 136 -17.40 9.27 -20.06
C SER A 136 -17.89 7.95 -19.47
N ARG A 137 -19.19 7.69 -19.59
CA ARG A 137 -19.69 6.37 -19.24
C ARG A 137 -19.21 5.37 -20.31
N LEU A 138 -18.20 4.60 -19.95
CA LEU A 138 -17.70 3.51 -20.75
C LEU A 138 -18.60 2.28 -20.57
N GLU A 139 -18.80 1.50 -21.64
CA GLU A 139 -19.60 0.28 -21.56
C GLU A 139 -18.71 -0.94 -21.29
N SER A 140 -19.23 -1.85 -20.49
CA SER A 140 -18.62 -3.15 -20.21
C SER A 140 -19.71 -4.19 -20.03
N ASP A 141 -19.50 -5.37 -20.59
CA ASP A 141 -20.39 -6.52 -20.41
C ASP A 141 -20.10 -7.29 -19.09
N SER A 142 -19.03 -6.92 -18.39
CA SER A 142 -18.62 -7.57 -17.13
C SER A 142 -19.46 -7.03 -15.96
N GLU A 143 -20.02 -7.95 -15.16
CA GLU A 143 -20.71 -7.61 -13.90
C GLU A 143 -19.75 -6.97 -12.89
N TYR A 144 -18.46 -7.32 -12.95
CA TYR A 144 -17.41 -6.87 -12.04
C TYR A 144 -16.47 -5.86 -12.69
N ALA A 145 -16.99 -5.00 -13.55
CA ALA A 145 -16.23 -3.87 -14.08
C ALA A 145 -16.42 -2.62 -13.19
N PHE A 146 -15.33 -1.88 -12.95
CA PHE A 146 -15.32 -0.74 -12.04
C PHE A 146 -14.84 0.53 -12.75
N CYS A 147 -15.74 1.49 -12.94
CA CYS A 147 -15.41 2.80 -13.52
C CYS A 147 -16.13 3.91 -12.77
N GLY A 148 -15.37 4.72 -12.06
CA GLY A 148 -15.86 5.87 -11.30
C GLY A 148 -15.74 7.20 -12.04
N ASP A 149 -16.43 8.22 -11.53
CA ASP A 149 -16.21 9.62 -11.93
C ASP A 149 -14.79 10.05 -11.49
N PRO A 150 -14.01 10.70 -12.37
CA PRO A 150 -12.68 11.23 -12.02
C PRO A 150 -12.62 12.09 -10.76
N LYS A 151 -13.75 12.69 -10.36
CA LYS A 151 -13.82 13.48 -9.11
C LYS A 151 -13.50 12.68 -7.85
N TYR A 152 -13.70 11.35 -7.86
CA TYR A 152 -13.39 10.51 -6.71
C TYR A 152 -11.89 10.36 -6.46
N VAL A 153 -11.02 10.78 -7.39
CA VAL A 153 -9.58 10.93 -7.13
C VAL A 153 -9.32 11.91 -5.97
N GLN A 154 -10.21 12.90 -5.76
CA GLN A 154 -10.12 13.80 -4.62
C GLN A 154 -10.13 13.05 -3.28
N SER A 155 -10.77 11.88 -3.21
CA SER A 155 -10.76 11.07 -1.99
C SER A 155 -9.36 10.57 -1.65
N LEU A 156 -8.53 10.24 -2.64
CA LEU A 156 -7.13 9.88 -2.42
C LEU A 156 -6.36 11.07 -1.84
N VAL A 157 -6.47 12.23 -2.49
CA VAL A 157 -5.77 13.46 -2.06
C VAL A 157 -6.17 13.90 -0.65
N LEU A 158 -7.47 13.92 -0.36
CA LEU A 158 -7.98 14.29 0.96
C LEU A 158 -7.67 13.24 2.04
N GLY A 159 -7.44 12.01 1.61
CA GLY A 159 -7.04 10.90 2.46
C GLY A 159 -5.55 10.78 2.73
N GLY A 160 -4.69 11.60 2.06
CA GLY A 160 -3.24 11.52 2.19
C GLY A 160 -2.64 10.36 1.40
N VAL A 161 -3.17 10.05 0.19
CA VAL A 161 -2.62 9.03 -0.70
C VAL A 161 -1.97 9.71 -1.90
N GLU A 162 -0.65 9.66 -1.99
CA GLU A 162 0.15 10.34 -3.02
C GLU A 162 0.38 9.48 -4.26
N ALA A 163 0.35 8.15 -4.11
CA ALA A 163 0.64 7.25 -5.22
C ALA A 163 -0.27 6.02 -5.23
N VAL A 164 -0.55 5.52 -6.42
CA VAL A 164 -1.33 4.29 -6.62
C VAL A 164 -0.71 3.38 -7.66
N THR A 165 -0.79 2.07 -7.44
CA THR A 165 -0.41 1.07 -8.44
C THR A 165 -1.57 0.83 -9.41
N LEU A 166 -1.26 0.73 -10.71
CA LEU A 166 -2.21 0.53 -11.81
C LEU A 166 -1.91 -0.80 -12.54
N SER A 167 -1.84 -1.91 -11.78
CA SER A 167 -1.54 -3.22 -12.36
C SER A 167 -2.27 -4.34 -11.64
N ASN A 168 -3.55 -4.47 -11.92
CA ASN A 168 -4.45 -5.47 -11.37
C ASN A 168 -5.41 -5.99 -12.45
N ASN A 169 -6.29 -6.94 -12.10
CA ASN A 169 -7.27 -7.52 -13.02
C ASN A 169 -8.32 -6.50 -13.51
N HIS A 170 -8.51 -5.38 -12.80
CA HIS A 170 -9.49 -4.33 -13.13
C HIS A 170 -8.89 -3.12 -13.85
N THR A 171 -7.57 -3.07 -14.01
CA THR A 171 -6.87 -1.95 -14.69
C THR A 171 -7.41 -1.69 -16.10
N ARG A 172 -7.90 -2.73 -16.78
CA ARG A 172 -8.35 -2.68 -18.18
C ARG A 172 -9.80 -3.13 -18.36
N ASP A 173 -10.64 -3.01 -17.36
CA ASP A 173 -12.08 -3.31 -17.48
C ASP A 173 -12.75 -2.56 -18.63
N PHE A 174 -12.20 -1.40 -18.96
CA PHE A 174 -12.66 -0.51 -20.04
C PHE A 174 -11.56 -0.27 -21.09
N GLY A 175 -10.66 -1.25 -21.24
CA GLY A 175 -9.56 -1.23 -22.21
C GLY A 175 -8.57 -0.10 -22.00
N ASP A 176 -7.85 0.24 -23.07
CA ASP A 176 -6.82 1.29 -23.02
C ASP A 176 -7.40 2.70 -22.86
N ALA A 177 -8.68 2.90 -23.22
CA ALA A 177 -9.33 4.19 -23.02
C ALA A 177 -9.54 4.46 -21.53
N GLY A 178 -10.10 3.49 -20.80
CA GLY A 178 -10.28 3.61 -19.35
C GLY A 178 -8.96 3.82 -18.60
N LEU A 179 -7.90 3.12 -19.01
CA LEU A 179 -6.57 3.31 -18.40
C LEU A 179 -6.04 4.73 -18.65
N ARG A 180 -6.09 5.24 -19.89
CA ARG A 180 -5.64 6.61 -20.20
C ARG A 180 -6.43 7.67 -19.44
N ASP A 181 -7.76 7.50 -19.34
CA ASP A 181 -8.63 8.43 -18.60
C ASP A 181 -8.26 8.40 -17.11
N THR A 182 -7.97 7.21 -16.56
CA THR A 182 -7.51 7.05 -15.17
C THR A 182 -6.18 7.75 -14.92
N GLU A 183 -5.19 7.54 -15.80
CA GLU A 183 -3.88 8.20 -15.70
C GLU A 183 -4.04 9.73 -15.78
N ALA A 184 -4.89 10.22 -16.69
CA ALA A 184 -5.16 11.64 -16.81
C ALA A 184 -5.86 12.23 -15.57
N ALA A 185 -6.84 11.50 -15.01
CA ALA A 185 -7.52 11.91 -13.78
C ALA A 185 -6.56 11.98 -12.59
N LEU A 186 -5.72 10.96 -12.39
CA LEU A 186 -4.72 10.94 -11.34
C LEU A 186 -3.74 12.12 -11.48
N ALA A 187 -3.24 12.37 -12.69
CA ALA A 187 -2.33 13.48 -12.98
C ALA A 187 -2.97 14.86 -12.74
N GLU A 188 -4.27 15.03 -13.04
CA GLU A 188 -5.00 16.28 -12.78
C GLU A 188 -5.03 16.63 -11.29
N TYR A 189 -5.15 15.63 -10.43
CA TYR A 189 -5.18 15.81 -8.97
C TYR A 189 -3.83 15.66 -8.28
N GLY A 190 -2.76 15.37 -9.04
CA GLY A 190 -1.40 15.27 -8.53
C GLY A 190 -1.09 13.95 -7.80
N VAL A 191 -1.87 12.90 -8.06
CA VAL A 191 -1.61 11.54 -7.57
C VAL A 191 -0.76 10.79 -8.58
N ALA A 192 0.33 10.16 -8.14
CA ALA A 192 1.19 9.38 -9.00
C ALA A 192 0.55 8.01 -9.33
N GLY A 193 0.25 7.76 -10.61
CA GLY A 193 -0.18 6.44 -11.08
C GLY A 193 1.01 5.64 -11.60
N ILE A 194 1.26 4.45 -11.07
CA ILE A 194 2.39 3.60 -11.46
C ILE A 194 1.88 2.37 -12.23
N PRO A 195 2.02 2.35 -13.57
CA PRO A 195 1.60 1.21 -14.38
C PRO A 195 2.43 -0.06 -14.12
N GLY A 196 1.91 -1.20 -14.58
CA GLY A 196 2.64 -2.47 -14.50
C GLY A 196 3.90 -2.48 -15.35
N ASN A 197 4.95 -3.11 -14.84
CA ASN A 197 6.31 -3.18 -15.39
C ASN A 197 7.03 -1.83 -15.43
N GLN A 198 6.69 -0.95 -14.48
CA GLN A 198 7.36 0.35 -14.33
C GLN A 198 7.92 0.52 -12.92
N GLU A 199 8.96 1.33 -12.86
CA GLU A 199 9.61 1.81 -11.66
C GLU A 199 9.25 3.29 -11.43
N GLN A 200 9.10 3.64 -10.16
CA GLN A 200 8.97 5.02 -9.70
C GLN A 200 9.91 5.24 -8.53
N CYS A 201 10.76 6.25 -8.60
CA CYS A 201 11.54 6.70 -7.45
C CYS A 201 10.89 7.92 -6.82
N PHE A 202 10.72 7.88 -5.51
CA PHE A 202 10.26 8.99 -4.68
C PHE A 202 11.45 9.53 -3.89
N GLU A 203 11.73 10.82 -4.03
CA GLU A 203 12.73 11.50 -3.21
C GLU A 203 12.03 12.21 -2.05
N LEU A 204 12.02 11.56 -0.89
CA LEU A 204 11.46 12.11 0.33
C LEU A 204 12.51 13.01 1.01
N ARG A 205 12.08 14.14 1.56
CA ARG A 205 12.98 15.13 2.15
C ARG A 205 12.38 15.74 3.40
N HIS A 206 13.12 15.71 4.49
CA HIS A 206 12.77 16.42 5.71
C HIS A 206 13.41 17.81 5.76
N GLY A 207 12.82 18.69 6.56
CA GLY A 207 13.30 20.07 6.71
C GLY A 207 14.70 20.20 7.33
N ASN A 208 15.20 19.17 8.03
CA ASN A 208 16.56 19.06 8.56
C ASN A 208 17.62 18.72 7.48
N GLY A 209 17.20 18.46 6.24
CA GLY A 209 18.06 18.10 5.12
C GLY A 209 18.20 16.59 4.88
N ASP A 210 17.61 15.74 5.72
CA ASP A 210 17.59 14.30 5.49
C ASP A 210 16.79 13.96 4.24
N THR A 211 17.28 12.99 3.48
CA THR A 211 16.64 12.53 2.24
C THR A 211 16.58 11.01 2.23
N LEU A 212 15.49 10.47 1.68
CA LEU A 212 15.31 9.04 1.42
C LEU A 212 14.86 8.84 -0.03
N ARG A 213 15.56 8.00 -0.78
CA ARG A 213 15.16 7.59 -2.12
C ARG A 213 14.47 6.24 -2.07
N LEU A 214 13.14 6.26 -2.08
CA LEU A 214 12.30 5.06 -2.13
C LEU A 214 12.04 4.67 -3.58
N GLY A 215 12.45 3.45 -3.97
CA GLY A 215 12.14 2.86 -5.26
C GLY A 215 10.91 1.96 -5.16
N ALA A 216 9.89 2.20 -5.99
CA ALA A 216 8.70 1.37 -6.12
C ALA A 216 8.69 0.67 -7.48
N TYR A 217 8.61 -0.65 -7.50
CA TYR A 217 8.38 -1.43 -8.72
C TYR A 217 7.00 -2.05 -8.71
N VAL A 218 6.22 -1.86 -9.76
CA VAL A 218 4.89 -2.45 -9.93
C VAL A 218 4.96 -3.61 -10.91
N HIS A 219 4.76 -4.83 -10.40
CA HIS A 219 4.76 -6.03 -11.23
C HIS A 219 3.57 -6.04 -12.20
N PRO A 220 3.76 -6.34 -13.49
CA PRO A 220 2.62 -6.41 -14.42
C PRO A 220 1.68 -7.55 -14.06
N PHE A 221 0.37 -7.27 -14.05
CA PHE A 221 -0.63 -8.31 -13.82
C PHE A 221 -0.40 -9.46 -14.81
N ASN A 222 -0.31 -10.70 -14.33
CA ASN A 222 0.11 -11.89 -15.07
C ASN A 222 1.56 -11.90 -15.59
N GLY A 223 2.41 -10.98 -15.14
CA GLY A 223 3.85 -10.97 -15.46
C GLY A 223 4.60 -12.19 -14.90
N SER A 224 5.85 -12.35 -15.31
CA SER A 224 6.72 -13.43 -14.88
C SER A 224 7.56 -13.06 -13.65
N ALA A 225 8.04 -14.06 -12.91
CA ALA A 225 9.00 -13.86 -11.82
C ALA A 225 10.29 -13.17 -12.30
N LYS A 226 10.70 -13.39 -13.55
CA LYS A 226 11.86 -12.71 -14.13
C LYS A 226 11.66 -11.20 -14.26
N GLN A 227 10.47 -10.74 -14.67
CA GLN A 227 10.13 -9.32 -14.72
C GLN A 227 10.17 -8.68 -13.32
N MET A 228 9.67 -9.41 -12.30
CA MET A 228 9.74 -8.96 -10.92
C MET A 228 11.19 -8.77 -10.46
N GLU A 229 12.03 -9.78 -10.65
CA GLU A 229 13.46 -9.73 -10.30
C GLU A 229 14.18 -8.59 -11.02
N ASP A 230 13.95 -8.45 -12.33
CA ASP A 230 14.63 -7.43 -13.15
C ASP A 230 14.19 -6.01 -12.78
N GLY A 231 12.90 -5.79 -12.46
CA GLY A 231 12.40 -4.49 -12.04
C GLY A 231 13.04 -4.03 -10.73
N CYS A 232 13.06 -4.90 -9.72
CA CYS A 232 13.72 -4.58 -8.45
C CYS A 232 15.22 -4.36 -8.63
N LYS A 233 15.88 -5.16 -9.51
CA LYS A 233 17.29 -4.98 -9.78
C LYS A 233 17.60 -3.63 -10.44
N ARG A 234 16.76 -3.14 -11.34
CA ARG A 234 16.96 -1.80 -11.96
C ARG A 234 16.94 -0.70 -10.90
N LEU A 235 15.98 -0.72 -9.98
CA LEU A 235 15.91 0.24 -8.86
C LEU A 235 17.17 0.20 -7.97
N LYS A 236 17.70 -1.00 -7.72
CA LYS A 236 18.94 -1.18 -6.98
C LYS A 236 20.13 -0.60 -7.73
N ASP A 237 20.24 -0.88 -9.03
CA ASP A 237 21.32 -0.38 -9.89
C ASP A 237 21.25 1.15 -10.04
N GLU A 238 20.05 1.76 -9.93
CA GLU A 238 19.81 3.20 -9.92
C GLU A 238 20.06 3.85 -8.54
N GLY A 239 20.38 3.07 -7.51
CA GLY A 239 20.73 3.57 -6.18
C GLY A 239 19.53 3.98 -5.33
N ALA A 240 18.41 3.26 -5.39
CA ALA A 240 17.36 3.40 -4.39
C ALA A 240 17.88 2.97 -3.01
N ASP A 241 17.53 3.73 -1.97
CA ASP A 241 17.90 3.42 -0.59
C ASP A 241 17.06 2.27 -0.03
N ILE A 242 15.77 2.27 -0.36
CA ILE A 242 14.79 1.23 -0.03
C ILE A 242 14.03 0.86 -1.30
N ILE A 243 13.79 -0.42 -1.50
CA ILE A 243 13.06 -0.94 -2.67
C ILE A 243 11.80 -1.66 -2.21
N VAL A 244 10.65 -1.20 -2.70
CA VAL A 244 9.35 -1.81 -2.47
C VAL A 244 8.81 -2.38 -3.79
N ALA A 245 8.47 -3.67 -3.79
CA ALA A 245 7.86 -4.33 -4.94
C ALA A 245 6.36 -4.56 -4.69
N PHE A 246 5.53 -4.19 -5.66
CA PHE A 246 4.08 -4.40 -5.59
C PHE A 246 3.66 -5.53 -6.52
N MET A 247 2.79 -6.42 -6.03
CA MET A 247 2.17 -7.48 -6.83
C MET A 247 0.68 -7.58 -6.55
N HIS A 248 -0.11 -7.78 -7.61
CA HIS A 248 -1.52 -8.10 -7.52
C HIS A 248 -1.70 -9.54 -8.01
N ALA A 249 -1.77 -10.51 -7.08
CA ALA A 249 -1.73 -11.93 -7.40
C ALA A 249 -2.30 -12.79 -6.28
N GLY A 250 -2.77 -13.98 -6.61
CA GLY A 250 -3.25 -14.96 -5.64
C GLY A 250 -4.58 -15.58 -6.04
N ALA A 251 -5.32 -16.07 -5.07
CA ALA A 251 -6.69 -16.54 -5.21
C ALA A 251 -7.56 -15.77 -4.20
N GLU A 252 -8.68 -15.24 -4.68
CA GLU A 252 -9.61 -14.49 -3.85
C GLU A 252 -10.10 -15.32 -2.67
N LYS A 253 -10.30 -14.63 -1.52
CA LYS A 253 -10.83 -15.20 -0.26
C LYS A 253 -10.01 -16.36 0.30
N THR A 254 -8.76 -16.51 -0.16
CA THR A 254 -7.85 -17.57 0.31
C THR A 254 -6.84 -16.99 1.31
N TYR A 255 -6.79 -17.55 2.51
CA TYR A 255 -5.92 -17.09 3.60
C TYR A 255 -4.49 -17.65 3.54
N VAL A 256 -4.17 -18.44 2.54
CA VAL A 256 -2.84 -19.03 2.33
C VAL A 256 -2.30 -18.59 0.99
N PRO A 257 -1.07 -18.11 0.93
CA PRO A 257 -0.47 -17.67 -0.32
C PRO A 257 -0.36 -18.82 -1.33
N THR A 258 -0.60 -18.49 -2.60
CA THR A 258 -0.41 -19.43 -3.70
C THR A 258 1.08 -19.58 -4.03
N LYS A 259 1.45 -20.70 -4.69
CA LYS A 259 2.82 -20.90 -5.19
C LYS A 259 3.29 -19.78 -6.11
N ARG A 260 2.36 -19.18 -6.89
CA ARG A 260 2.67 -18.04 -7.76
C ARG A 260 3.05 -16.80 -6.94
N GLN A 261 2.30 -16.48 -5.90
CA GLN A 261 2.63 -15.34 -5.02
C GLN A 261 4.02 -15.52 -4.41
N SER A 262 4.31 -16.70 -3.85
CA SER A 262 5.63 -16.98 -3.26
C SER A 262 6.75 -16.87 -4.30
N ALA A 263 6.56 -17.40 -5.51
CA ALA A 263 7.56 -17.31 -6.57
C ALA A 263 7.83 -15.86 -7.00
N LEU A 264 6.79 -15.02 -7.11
CA LEU A 264 6.93 -13.60 -7.43
C LEU A 264 7.63 -12.84 -6.30
N ALA A 265 7.20 -13.05 -5.06
CA ALA A 265 7.76 -12.37 -3.90
C ALA A 265 9.26 -12.72 -3.69
N HIS A 266 9.61 -14.00 -3.77
CA HIS A 266 11.01 -14.42 -3.67
C HIS A 266 11.86 -13.89 -4.83
N ALA A 267 11.29 -13.73 -6.04
CA ALA A 267 11.98 -13.10 -7.16
C ALA A 267 12.21 -11.60 -6.92
N ALA A 268 11.27 -10.89 -6.31
CA ALA A 268 11.45 -9.49 -5.90
C ALA A 268 12.61 -9.34 -4.91
N VAL A 269 12.66 -10.17 -3.88
CA VAL A 269 13.74 -10.18 -2.88
C VAL A 269 15.09 -10.50 -3.55
N LYS A 270 15.12 -11.48 -4.45
CA LYS A 270 16.33 -11.79 -5.22
C LYS A 270 16.79 -10.60 -6.08
N GLY A 271 15.85 -9.79 -6.59
CA GLY A 271 16.13 -8.54 -7.31
C GLY A 271 16.62 -7.41 -6.41
N GLY A 272 16.47 -7.54 -5.09
CA GLY A 272 16.91 -6.56 -4.09
C GLY A 272 15.78 -5.79 -3.42
N ALA A 273 14.53 -6.26 -3.50
CA ALA A 273 13.43 -5.64 -2.76
C ALA A 273 13.59 -5.86 -1.24
N ASP A 274 13.41 -4.80 -0.47
CA ASP A 274 13.37 -4.83 1.00
C ASP A 274 11.97 -5.21 1.49
N VAL A 275 10.94 -4.71 0.82
CA VAL A 275 9.54 -4.98 1.14
C VAL A 275 8.79 -5.43 -0.12
N VAL A 276 7.94 -6.45 0.01
CA VAL A 276 6.99 -6.86 -1.04
C VAL A 276 5.58 -6.67 -0.52
N VAL A 277 4.77 -5.91 -1.25
CA VAL A 277 3.37 -5.63 -0.92
C VAL A 277 2.46 -6.32 -1.93
N GLY A 278 1.67 -7.27 -1.45
CA GLY A 278 0.71 -8.04 -2.23
C GLY A 278 -0.73 -7.62 -1.98
N THR A 279 -1.54 -7.72 -3.04
CA THR A 279 -3.00 -7.48 -3.08
C THR A 279 -3.68 -8.51 -3.97
N HIS A 280 -4.99 -8.46 -4.18
CA HIS A 280 -5.87 -9.36 -4.94
C HIS A 280 -6.62 -10.42 -4.11
N PRO A 281 -6.09 -11.10 -3.10
CA PRO A 281 -6.88 -12.08 -2.33
C PRO A 281 -8.09 -11.48 -1.60
N HIS A 282 -8.18 -10.15 -1.46
CA HIS A 282 -9.22 -9.40 -0.76
C HIS A 282 -9.39 -9.80 0.72
N VAL A 283 -8.42 -10.50 1.27
CA VAL A 283 -8.29 -10.89 2.67
C VAL A 283 -6.83 -10.77 3.10
N LEU A 284 -6.57 -10.58 4.38
CA LEU A 284 -5.22 -10.60 4.91
C LEU A 284 -4.63 -12.01 4.77
N GLN A 285 -3.38 -12.09 4.32
CA GLN A 285 -2.57 -13.31 4.26
C GLN A 285 -1.32 -13.18 5.13
N PRO A 286 -0.67 -14.31 5.48
CA PRO A 286 0.54 -14.30 6.30
C PRO A 286 1.65 -13.42 5.75
N ILE A 287 2.45 -12.89 6.67
CA ILE A 287 3.70 -12.19 6.41
C ILE A 287 4.83 -13.21 6.44
N GLU A 288 5.79 -13.09 5.53
CA GLU A 288 7.00 -13.89 5.53
C GLU A 288 8.22 -12.97 5.70
N ALA A 289 9.11 -13.31 6.65
CA ALA A 289 10.45 -12.75 6.70
C ALA A 289 11.36 -13.65 5.85
N TYR A 290 11.91 -13.11 4.77
CA TYR A 290 12.69 -13.89 3.81
C TYR A 290 13.97 -13.16 3.40
N GLN A 291 15.13 -13.74 3.72
CA GLN A 291 16.47 -13.22 3.38
C GLN A 291 16.71 -11.76 3.78
N GLY A 292 16.17 -11.33 4.92
CA GLY A 292 16.31 -9.97 5.43
C GLY A 292 15.22 -9.00 4.94
N SER A 293 14.33 -9.44 4.06
CA SER A 293 13.20 -8.67 3.54
C SER A 293 11.87 -9.10 4.20
N VAL A 294 10.84 -8.26 4.08
CA VAL A 294 9.49 -8.55 4.55
C VAL A 294 8.53 -8.68 3.35
N ILE A 295 7.81 -9.78 3.30
CA ILE A 295 6.82 -10.08 2.28
C ILE A 295 5.42 -10.05 2.91
N LEU A 296 4.59 -9.11 2.48
CA LEU A 296 3.17 -9.01 2.77
C LEU A 296 2.43 -9.67 1.61
N TYR A 297 2.01 -10.92 1.75
CA TYR A 297 1.38 -11.64 0.65
C TYR A 297 0.04 -11.06 0.22
N SER A 298 -0.74 -10.55 1.17
CA SER A 298 -1.94 -9.74 0.92
C SER A 298 -2.29 -8.90 2.14
N ILE A 299 -2.51 -7.62 1.90
CA ILE A 299 -2.99 -6.68 2.93
C ILE A 299 -4.50 -6.42 2.84
N GLY A 300 -5.21 -7.20 2.00
CA GLY A 300 -6.67 -7.19 1.89
C GLY A 300 -7.24 -6.00 1.14
N ASN A 301 -8.57 -5.83 1.25
CA ASN A 301 -9.24 -4.61 0.79
C ASN A 301 -8.92 -3.44 1.72
N PHE A 302 -8.99 -2.21 1.20
CA PHE A 302 -8.95 -1.01 2.05
C PHE A 302 -10.23 -0.19 1.88
N CYS A 303 -10.30 0.73 0.92
CA CYS A 303 -11.54 1.43 0.59
C CYS A 303 -12.17 0.78 -0.63
N PHE A 304 -13.04 -0.22 -0.44
CA PHE A 304 -13.49 -1.08 -1.53
C PHE A 304 -14.99 -0.93 -1.82
N GLY A 305 -15.32 -0.11 -2.83
CA GLY A 305 -16.69 0.15 -3.29
C GLY A 305 -17.33 -1.02 -4.04
N GLY A 306 -16.54 -1.97 -4.53
CA GLY A 306 -17.02 -3.10 -5.33
C GLY A 306 -17.90 -4.11 -4.58
N ASN A 307 -17.92 -4.07 -3.24
CA ASN A 307 -18.71 -5.02 -2.43
C ASN A 307 -19.41 -4.33 -1.26
N ARG A 308 -20.75 -4.43 -1.21
CA ARG A 308 -21.59 -3.85 -0.16
C ARG A 308 -21.47 -4.52 1.21
N ASN A 309 -21.05 -5.76 1.25
CA ASN A 309 -20.89 -6.49 2.50
C ASN A 309 -19.92 -7.66 2.34
N PRO A 310 -18.61 -7.39 2.23
CA PRO A 310 -17.62 -8.46 2.14
C PRO A 310 -17.70 -9.37 3.36
N SER A 311 -17.51 -10.65 3.15
CA SER A 311 -17.53 -11.65 4.23
C SER A 311 -16.37 -11.48 5.20
N ASP A 312 -15.25 -10.97 4.71
CA ASP A 312 -14.09 -10.55 5.49
C ASP A 312 -13.92 -9.03 5.35
N LYS A 313 -13.81 -8.36 6.49
CA LYS A 313 -13.66 -6.90 6.56
C LYS A 313 -12.32 -6.47 7.16
N ASP A 314 -11.46 -7.43 7.47
CA ASP A 314 -10.16 -7.14 8.08
C ASP A 314 -9.16 -6.67 7.02
N THR A 315 -8.49 -5.60 7.36
CA THR A 315 -7.40 -5.01 6.58
C THR A 315 -6.36 -4.38 7.52
N VAL A 316 -5.29 -3.85 6.97
CA VAL A 316 -4.27 -3.13 7.73
C VAL A 316 -3.78 -1.91 6.96
N ILE A 317 -3.34 -0.89 7.67
CA ILE A 317 -2.33 0.06 7.18
C ILE A 317 -1.00 -0.57 7.56
N ALA A 318 -0.17 -0.92 6.57
CA ALA A 318 1.18 -1.41 6.82
C ALA A 318 2.14 -0.21 6.69
N GLN A 319 2.93 0.05 7.74
CA GLN A 319 3.85 1.18 7.77
C GLN A 319 5.29 0.70 7.81
N LEU A 320 6.09 1.25 6.91
CA LEU A 320 7.55 1.11 6.88
C LEU A 320 8.15 2.37 7.51
N THR A 321 8.87 2.20 8.61
CA THR A 321 9.62 3.28 9.27
C THR A 321 11.10 3.13 8.95
N VAL A 322 11.71 4.15 8.33
CA VAL A 322 13.13 4.16 7.97
C VAL A 322 13.85 5.18 8.83
N SER A 323 14.80 4.73 9.64
CA SER A 323 15.59 5.54 10.56
C SER A 323 17.05 5.62 10.12
N GLY A 324 17.75 6.66 10.56
CA GLY A 324 19.17 6.87 10.23
C GLY A 324 19.38 7.53 8.87
N THR A 325 20.62 7.76 8.49
CA THR A 325 21.02 8.45 7.27
C THR A 325 22.11 7.69 6.51
N GLY A 326 22.15 7.82 5.19
CA GLY A 326 23.18 7.22 4.36
C GLY A 326 23.27 5.69 4.56
N GLY A 327 24.48 5.20 4.82
CA GLY A 327 24.77 3.76 5.00
C GLY A 327 24.35 3.17 6.35
N ASP A 328 23.98 4.01 7.31
CA ASP A 328 23.59 3.60 8.67
C ASP A 328 22.05 3.51 8.83
N ARG A 329 21.34 3.42 7.71
CA ARG A 329 19.88 3.27 7.72
C ARG A 329 19.46 1.91 8.24
N SER A 330 18.41 1.94 9.05
CA SER A 330 17.65 0.76 9.49
C SER A 330 16.18 0.98 9.18
N TRP A 331 15.41 -0.10 9.07
CA TRP A 331 13.97 0.00 8.84
C TRP A 331 13.22 -1.09 9.59
N GLU A 332 11.96 -0.81 9.86
CA GLU A 332 11.04 -1.73 10.50
C GLU A 332 9.64 -1.61 9.91
N MET A 333 8.86 -2.68 10.02
CA MET A 333 7.46 -2.71 9.62
C MET A 333 6.55 -2.72 10.84
N SER A 334 5.53 -1.89 10.82
CA SER A 334 4.43 -1.90 11.79
C SER A 334 3.09 -2.05 11.07
N TYR A 335 2.05 -2.45 11.81
CA TYR A 335 0.75 -2.76 11.24
C TYR A 335 -0.34 -2.17 12.11
N ILE A 336 -1.25 -1.39 11.50
CA ILE A 336 -2.43 -0.85 12.15
C ILE A 336 -3.65 -1.64 11.65
N PRO A 337 -4.17 -2.60 12.43
CA PRO A 337 -5.36 -3.36 12.06
C PRO A 337 -6.58 -2.47 11.88
N CYS A 338 -7.26 -2.64 10.74
CA CYS A 338 -8.44 -1.87 10.36
C CYS A 338 -9.59 -2.77 9.91
N CYS A 339 -10.78 -2.21 9.97
CA CYS A 339 -11.96 -2.69 9.25
C CYS A 339 -12.13 -1.88 7.98
N VAL A 340 -12.52 -2.47 6.86
CA VAL A 340 -12.88 -1.75 5.62
C VAL A 340 -14.12 -0.84 5.78
N SER A 341 -14.77 -0.89 6.92
CA SER A 341 -16.03 -0.21 7.22
C SER A 341 -16.08 0.31 8.65
N SER A 342 -16.71 1.45 8.87
CA SER A 342 -16.97 1.97 10.21
C SER A 342 -18.18 1.34 10.89
N VAL A 343 -18.96 0.53 10.17
CA VAL A 343 -20.17 -0.17 10.69
C VAL A 343 -20.05 -1.67 10.46
N SER A 344 -20.65 -2.47 11.35
CA SER A 344 -20.51 -3.92 11.35
C SER A 344 -21.40 -4.63 10.32
N ASN A 345 -22.58 -4.08 10.03
CA ASN A 345 -23.66 -4.75 9.28
C ASN A 345 -23.58 -4.59 7.75
N ARG A 346 -22.70 -3.77 7.26
CA ARG A 346 -22.44 -3.54 5.83
C ARG A 346 -21.05 -3.03 5.59
N ASN A 347 -20.70 -2.73 4.37
CA ASN A 347 -19.59 -1.88 4.02
C ASN A 347 -20.10 -0.45 3.80
N ASP A 348 -19.54 0.51 4.51
CA ASP A 348 -19.79 1.95 4.31
C ASP A 348 -18.58 2.66 3.68
N TYR A 349 -17.62 1.88 3.17
CA TYR A 349 -16.46 2.36 2.41
C TYR A 349 -15.58 3.34 3.19
N ARG A 350 -15.56 3.21 4.51
CA ARG A 350 -14.81 4.07 5.41
C ARG A 350 -13.91 3.23 6.31
N PRO A 351 -12.70 2.88 5.85
CA PRO A 351 -11.71 2.15 6.63
C PRO A 351 -11.52 2.77 8.00
N THR A 352 -11.55 1.93 9.03
CA THR A 352 -11.53 2.39 10.42
C THR A 352 -10.61 1.50 11.25
N PRO A 353 -9.63 2.07 11.97
CA PRO A 353 -8.76 1.31 12.86
C PRO A 353 -9.56 0.56 13.93
N TYR A 354 -9.18 -0.69 14.18
CA TYR A 354 -9.72 -1.43 15.32
C TYR A 354 -9.09 -0.94 16.62
N PRO A 355 -9.88 -0.74 17.68
CA PRO A 355 -9.30 -0.45 18.97
C PRO A 355 -8.36 -1.59 19.40
N PRO A 356 -7.20 -1.28 20.01
CA PRO A 356 -6.28 -2.28 20.52
C PRO A 356 -6.98 -3.29 21.44
N ASP A 357 -6.45 -4.50 21.50
CA ASP A 357 -6.94 -5.59 22.35
C ASP A 357 -8.36 -6.09 22.09
N THR A 358 -9.01 -5.64 21.02
CA THR A 358 -10.28 -6.23 20.58
C THR A 358 -10.07 -7.59 19.90
N ALA A 359 -11.13 -8.41 19.85
CA ALA A 359 -11.08 -9.69 19.12
C ALA A 359 -10.78 -9.49 17.63
N ALA A 360 -11.28 -8.40 17.02
CA ALA A 360 -11.02 -8.05 15.62
C ALA A 360 -9.56 -7.65 15.41
N TYR A 361 -9.02 -6.80 16.30
CA TYR A 361 -7.59 -6.44 16.29
C TYR A 361 -6.68 -7.69 16.33
N ARG A 362 -6.91 -8.59 17.29
CA ARG A 362 -6.15 -9.85 17.42
C ARG A 362 -6.34 -10.76 16.21
N ARG A 363 -7.54 -10.81 15.62
CA ARG A 363 -7.82 -11.62 14.43
C ARG A 363 -7.00 -11.17 13.22
N CYS A 364 -6.79 -9.86 13.02
CA CYS A 364 -5.90 -9.35 11.99
C CYS A 364 -4.48 -9.91 12.18
N PHE A 365 -3.91 -9.84 13.38
CA PHE A 365 -2.59 -10.40 13.65
C PHE A 365 -2.54 -11.91 13.46
N GLN A 366 -3.59 -12.65 13.82
CA GLN A 366 -3.66 -14.09 13.55
C GLN A 366 -3.65 -14.42 12.05
N LYS A 367 -4.16 -13.53 11.20
CA LYS A 367 -4.07 -13.67 9.75
C LYS A 367 -2.66 -13.37 9.26
N LEU A 368 -2.05 -12.32 9.79
CA LEU A 368 -0.70 -11.89 9.43
C LEU A 368 0.39 -12.87 9.92
N ASP A 369 0.21 -13.54 11.04
CA ASP A 369 1.15 -14.56 11.56
C ASP A 369 0.84 -15.99 11.07
N GLY A 370 -0.23 -16.17 10.28
CA GLY A 370 -0.63 -17.46 9.73
C GLY A 370 -1.30 -18.42 10.71
N THR A 371 -1.62 -17.99 11.91
CA THR A 371 -2.32 -18.83 12.92
C THR A 371 -3.84 -18.81 12.78
N PHE A 372 -4.40 -17.89 11.98
CA PHE A 372 -5.83 -17.82 11.71
C PHE A 372 -6.36 -19.11 11.10
N ARG A 373 -7.47 -19.58 11.60
CA ARG A 373 -8.23 -20.70 11.03
C ARG A 373 -9.62 -20.20 10.69
N PRO A 374 -10.00 -20.13 9.41
CA PRO A 374 -11.35 -19.75 9.01
C PRO A 374 -12.38 -20.72 9.61
N PRO A 375 -13.56 -20.22 9.96
CA PRO A 375 -14.64 -21.10 10.39
C PRO A 375 -14.88 -22.20 9.35
N VAL A 376 -14.97 -23.46 9.82
CA VAL A 376 -15.36 -24.54 8.94
C VAL A 376 -16.77 -24.22 8.43
N PRO A 377 -17.02 -24.18 7.11
CA PRO A 377 -18.35 -24.00 6.59
C PRO A 377 -19.26 -25.06 7.26
N LYS A 378 -20.39 -24.63 7.83
CA LYS A 378 -21.40 -25.59 8.22
C LYS A 378 -21.71 -26.45 6.99
N PRO A 379 -21.79 -27.79 7.13
CA PRO A 379 -22.26 -28.62 6.02
C PRO A 379 -23.55 -27.95 5.53
N GLU A 380 -23.61 -27.64 4.25
CA GLU A 380 -24.88 -27.25 3.65
C GLU A 380 -25.87 -28.33 4.03
N GLU A 381 -26.99 -27.99 4.71
CA GLU A 381 -28.08 -28.89 4.90
C GLU A 381 -28.37 -29.46 3.49
N GLU A 382 -28.20 -30.77 3.35
CA GLU A 382 -28.31 -31.49 2.10
C GLU A 382 -29.57 -31.02 1.39
N THR A 383 -29.42 -30.03 0.50
CA THR A 383 -30.54 -29.57 -0.31
C THR A 383 -31.02 -30.75 -1.07
N ALA A 384 -32.30 -31.06 -0.94
CA ALA A 384 -32.95 -32.19 -1.58
C ALA A 384 -32.41 -32.36 -3.02
N PRO A 385 -32.11 -33.61 -3.46
CA PRO A 385 -31.50 -33.83 -4.75
C PRO A 385 -32.30 -33.09 -5.82
N LEU A 386 -31.59 -32.33 -6.66
CA LEU A 386 -32.18 -31.64 -7.79
C LEU A 386 -33.05 -32.68 -8.57
N PRO A 387 -34.27 -32.32 -8.98
CA PRO A 387 -35.05 -33.21 -9.83
C PRO A 387 -34.21 -33.59 -11.05
N PRO A 388 -34.30 -34.84 -11.52
CA PRO A 388 -33.51 -35.29 -12.66
C PRO A 388 -33.77 -34.36 -13.84
N GLU A 389 -32.68 -33.96 -14.51
CA GLU A 389 -32.76 -33.20 -15.74
C GLU A 389 -33.72 -33.88 -16.70
N PRO A 390 -34.63 -33.18 -17.38
CA PRO A 390 -35.50 -33.75 -18.37
C PRO A 390 -34.61 -34.38 -19.45
N THR A 391 -34.75 -35.68 -19.66
CA THR A 391 -34.13 -36.39 -20.79
C THR A 391 -34.67 -35.75 -22.06
N LEU A 392 -33.81 -35.03 -22.77
CA LEU A 392 -34.10 -34.61 -24.16
C LEU A 392 -34.08 -35.90 -24.99
N ASP A 393 -35.28 -36.40 -25.26
CA ASP A 393 -35.45 -37.36 -26.32
C ASP A 393 -35.08 -36.66 -27.63
N ALA A 394 -33.92 -37.07 -28.16
CA ALA A 394 -33.42 -36.55 -29.43
C ALA A 394 -34.32 -37.11 -30.57
N GLU A 395 -35.29 -36.35 -31.01
CA GLU A 395 -35.83 -36.57 -32.33
C GLU A 395 -34.77 -36.23 -33.40
N PRO A 396 -34.61 -37.10 -34.43
CA PRO A 396 -33.62 -36.86 -35.48
C PRO A 396 -34.02 -35.64 -36.30
N LEU A 397 -33.10 -34.66 -36.36
CA LEU A 397 -33.21 -33.49 -37.21
C LEU A 397 -33.39 -33.90 -38.68
N SER A 398 -34.50 -33.52 -39.30
CA SER A 398 -34.74 -33.61 -40.74
C SER A 398 -33.67 -32.82 -41.51
N PRO A 399 -33.20 -33.32 -42.67
CA PRO A 399 -32.21 -32.61 -43.47
C PRO A 399 -32.81 -31.30 -44.04
N LEU A 400 -32.00 -30.24 -43.94
CA LEU A 400 -32.32 -28.92 -44.55
C LEU A 400 -32.34 -29.07 -46.09
N PRO A 401 -33.25 -28.37 -46.77
CA PRO A 401 -33.27 -28.33 -48.24
C PRO A 401 -32.10 -27.58 -48.81
N ASP A 402 -31.45 -28.14 -49.83
CA ASP A 402 -30.46 -27.49 -50.67
C ASP A 402 -31.00 -26.24 -51.31
N GLY A 403 -30.35 -25.14 -51.11
CA GLY A 403 -30.67 -23.87 -51.77
C GLY A 403 -29.54 -22.84 -51.51
N GLY A 404 -28.48 -22.94 -52.31
CA GLY A 404 -27.37 -22.03 -52.25
C GLY A 404 -27.71 -20.63 -52.69
N VAL A 405 -27.19 -19.64 -51.95
CA VAL A 405 -26.88 -18.31 -52.49
C VAL A 405 -25.46 -17.96 -52.03
N ILE A 406 -24.55 -17.95 -52.97
CA ILE A 406 -23.19 -17.45 -52.81
C ILE A 406 -23.30 -15.92 -52.89
N CYS A 407 -22.96 -15.22 -51.82
CA CYS A 407 -22.76 -13.79 -51.87
C CYS A 407 -21.26 -13.50 -52.05
N ASP A 408 -20.91 -12.83 -53.12
CA ASP A 408 -19.59 -12.32 -53.44
C ASP A 408 -19.12 -11.29 -52.43
N PRO A 409 -17.80 -11.21 -52.14
CA PRO A 409 -17.25 -10.19 -51.25
C PRO A 409 -17.21 -8.80 -51.92
N PRO A 410 -17.36 -7.71 -51.13
CA PRO A 410 -17.33 -6.35 -51.69
C PRO A 410 -15.89 -5.98 -52.14
N ALA A 411 -15.87 -5.28 -53.29
CA ALA A 411 -14.67 -4.77 -53.94
C ALA A 411 -13.95 -3.72 -53.07
N LYS A 412 -12.59 -3.74 -53.13
CA LYS A 412 -11.73 -2.69 -52.57
C LYS A 412 -11.97 -1.37 -53.30
N PRO A 413 -11.94 -0.22 -52.59
CA PRO A 413 -11.83 1.08 -53.26
C PRO A 413 -10.41 1.28 -53.78
N GLU A 414 -10.30 1.76 -55.01
CA GLU A 414 -9.07 2.25 -55.64
C GLU A 414 -8.79 3.69 -55.19
N GLU A 415 -7.47 3.99 -55.08
CA GLU A 415 -6.76 5.26 -54.84
C GLU A 415 -6.89 5.98 -53.50
#